data_b73cf6e6d40c7c9d8b720474d5c3935e
#
_entry.id   b73cf6e6d40c7c9d8b720474d5c3935e
#
_cell.length_a   1.000
_cell.length_b   1.000
_cell.length_c   1.000
_cell.angle_alpha   90.00
_cell.angle_beta   90.00
_cell.angle_gamma   90.00
#
_symmetry.space_group_name_H-M   'P 1'
#
loop_
_entity.id
_entity.type
_entity.pdbx_description
1 polymer ?
#
loop_
_entity_poly.entity_id
_entity_poly.type
_entity_poly.pdbx_seq_one_letter_code
_entity_poly.pdbx_strand_id
1 'polypeptide(L)'
;MEWAAISSGGELLDLATKHNKKFVKVPDGLQPRAAFGLMTKAVVNFLPNQKTKKIFINACEEAGNYLNNLTEDASNEVFEISKDIAKQIGSKTAVIYAGSDLTYLVAQRWKTQINENSKSKAYVGFMPEVHHNEILSWEADQEGSKTNFIW
;
A
#
# COMPACT_ATOMS: atom_id res chain seq x y z
N MET A 1 -6.83 -28.45 -8.50
CA MET A 1 -6.70 -27.18 -7.76
C MET A 1 -7.21 -26.05 -8.62
N GLU A 2 -8.11 -25.19 -8.11
CA GLU A 2 -8.54 -23.98 -8.81
C GLU A 2 -7.53 -22.85 -8.55
N TRP A 3 -7.13 -22.17 -9.62
CA TRP A 3 -6.23 -21.03 -9.58
C TRP A 3 -6.52 -20.06 -10.73
N ALA A 4 -6.10 -18.83 -10.59
CA ALA A 4 -6.15 -17.81 -11.61
C ALA A 4 -4.84 -17.03 -11.62
N ALA A 5 -4.54 -16.32 -12.70
CA ALA A 5 -3.29 -15.57 -12.84
C ALA A 5 -3.53 -14.08 -13.06
N ILE A 6 -2.65 -13.26 -12.51
CA ILE A 6 -2.51 -11.84 -12.83
C ILE A 6 -1.06 -11.61 -13.19
N SER A 7 -0.79 -11.17 -14.41
CA SER A 7 0.57 -10.94 -14.88
C SER A 7 0.58 -9.99 -16.07
N SER A 8 1.71 -9.35 -16.31
CA SER A 8 1.94 -8.58 -17.53
C SER A 8 2.34 -9.45 -18.72
N GLY A 9 2.85 -10.67 -18.46
CA GLY A 9 3.32 -11.59 -19.51
C GLY A 9 4.09 -12.77 -18.94
N GLY A 10 4.87 -13.45 -19.82
CA GLY A 10 5.79 -14.52 -19.48
C GLY A 10 5.12 -15.85 -19.11
N GLU A 11 5.90 -16.75 -18.56
CA GLU A 11 5.51 -18.13 -18.29
C GLU A 11 4.20 -18.30 -17.52
N LEU A 12 3.87 -17.37 -16.64
CA LEU A 12 2.63 -17.47 -15.85
C LEU A 12 1.38 -17.33 -16.73
N LEU A 13 1.39 -16.42 -17.72
CA LEU A 13 0.28 -16.31 -18.68
C LEU A 13 0.24 -17.49 -19.63
N ASP A 14 1.40 -17.99 -20.07
CA ASP A 14 1.50 -19.16 -20.94
C ASP A 14 0.92 -20.40 -20.24
N LEU A 15 1.26 -20.60 -18.96
CA LEU A 15 0.70 -21.66 -18.13
C LEU A 15 -0.82 -21.51 -17.94
N ALA A 16 -1.30 -20.30 -17.66
CA ALA A 16 -2.72 -20.06 -17.50
C ALA A 16 -3.49 -20.39 -18.79
N THR A 17 -2.96 -19.99 -19.94
CA THR A 17 -3.52 -20.30 -21.26
C THR A 17 -3.48 -21.81 -21.52
N LYS A 18 -2.33 -22.46 -21.33
CA LYS A 18 -2.13 -23.90 -21.53
C LYS A 18 -3.09 -24.75 -20.69
N HIS A 19 -3.37 -24.33 -19.47
CA HIS A 19 -4.25 -25.03 -18.53
C HIS A 19 -5.69 -24.51 -18.53
N ASN A 20 -6.06 -23.68 -19.50
CA ASN A 20 -7.39 -23.06 -19.61
C ASN A 20 -7.87 -22.43 -18.30
N LYS A 21 -6.98 -21.67 -17.63
CA LYS A 21 -7.27 -20.98 -16.39
C LYS A 21 -7.62 -19.51 -16.64
N LYS A 22 -8.44 -18.95 -15.75
CA LYS A 22 -8.77 -17.52 -15.82
C LYS A 22 -7.52 -16.67 -15.56
N PHE A 23 -7.35 -15.61 -16.33
CA PHE A 23 -6.30 -14.65 -16.08
C PHE A 23 -6.71 -13.21 -16.40
N VAL A 24 -6.03 -12.26 -15.78
CA VAL A 24 -6.09 -10.85 -16.12
C VAL A 24 -4.67 -10.42 -16.52
N LYS A 25 -4.54 -9.96 -17.77
CA LYS A 25 -3.31 -9.32 -18.22
C LYS A 25 -3.30 -7.87 -17.78
N VAL A 26 -2.25 -7.46 -17.07
CA VAL A 26 -2.00 -6.08 -16.69
C VAL A 26 -0.93 -5.47 -17.60
N PRO A 27 -0.88 -4.12 -17.75
CA PRO A 27 0.19 -3.48 -18.51
C PRO A 27 1.58 -3.86 -17.96
N ASP A 28 2.53 -3.99 -18.86
CA ASP A 28 3.94 -4.17 -18.52
C ASP A 28 4.64 -2.82 -18.25
N GLY A 29 5.92 -2.86 -17.88
CA GLY A 29 6.75 -1.69 -17.66
C GLY A 29 6.54 -0.97 -16.32
N LEU A 30 5.52 -1.34 -15.53
CA LEU A 30 5.31 -0.77 -14.21
C LEU A 30 6.07 -1.55 -13.13
N GLN A 31 6.71 -0.80 -12.24
CA GLN A 31 7.23 -1.40 -11.01
C GLN A 31 6.07 -1.93 -10.16
N PRO A 32 6.18 -3.09 -9.50
CA PRO A 32 5.09 -3.68 -8.71
C PRO A 32 4.49 -2.71 -7.68
N ARG A 33 5.33 -1.90 -7.04
CA ARG A 33 4.91 -0.88 -6.08
C ARG A 33 4.06 0.25 -6.70
N ALA A 34 4.22 0.51 -7.99
CA ALA A 34 3.41 1.49 -8.73
C ALA A 34 2.15 0.88 -9.34
N ALA A 35 2.07 -0.45 -9.44
CA ALA A 35 0.96 -1.18 -10.04
C ALA A 35 -0.16 -1.55 -9.04
N PHE A 36 -0.12 -1.05 -7.80
CA PHE A 36 -1.03 -1.46 -6.73
C PHE A 36 -2.52 -1.35 -7.12
N GLY A 37 -2.95 -0.21 -7.65
CA GLY A 37 -4.34 0.00 -8.08
C GLY A 37 -4.77 -0.96 -9.20
N LEU A 38 -3.89 -1.18 -10.18
CA LEU A 38 -4.14 -2.14 -11.26
C LEU A 38 -4.25 -3.58 -10.75
N MET A 39 -3.36 -3.98 -9.84
CA MET A 39 -3.38 -5.30 -9.23
C MET A 39 -4.64 -5.50 -8.38
N THR A 40 -5.05 -4.50 -7.61
CA THR A 40 -6.29 -4.52 -6.83
C THR A 40 -7.50 -4.69 -7.74
N LYS A 41 -7.62 -3.89 -8.80
CA LYS A 41 -8.71 -4.01 -9.78
C LYS A 41 -8.69 -5.37 -10.49
N ALA A 42 -7.52 -5.92 -10.78
CA ALA A 42 -7.36 -7.24 -11.37
C ALA A 42 -7.87 -8.36 -10.44
N VAL A 43 -7.53 -8.31 -9.14
CA VAL A 43 -8.03 -9.26 -8.13
C VAL A 43 -9.56 -9.21 -8.04
N VAL A 44 -10.15 -8.02 -8.02
CA VAL A 44 -11.60 -7.81 -7.97
C VAL A 44 -12.32 -8.51 -9.13
N ASN A 45 -11.68 -8.66 -10.30
CA ASN A 45 -12.27 -9.37 -11.43
C ASN A 45 -12.53 -10.86 -11.17
N PHE A 46 -11.87 -11.46 -10.20
CA PHE A 46 -12.07 -12.87 -9.83
C PHE A 46 -13.14 -13.08 -8.75
N LEU A 47 -13.73 -12.02 -8.18
CA LEU A 47 -14.81 -12.15 -7.21
C LEU A 47 -16.02 -12.85 -7.84
N PRO A 48 -16.57 -13.86 -7.18
CA PRO A 48 -17.68 -14.66 -7.73
C PRO A 48 -19.01 -13.90 -7.74
N ASN A 49 -19.24 -13.02 -6.76
CA ASN A 49 -20.49 -12.27 -6.63
C ASN A 49 -20.43 -11.00 -7.50
N GLN A 50 -21.31 -10.95 -8.52
CA GLN A 50 -21.32 -9.84 -9.47
C GLN A 50 -21.70 -8.49 -8.85
N LYS A 51 -22.58 -8.48 -7.84
CA LYS A 51 -22.96 -7.24 -7.13
C LYS A 51 -21.76 -6.68 -6.35
N THR A 52 -21.09 -7.55 -5.60
CA THR A 52 -19.86 -7.18 -4.86
C THR A 52 -18.76 -6.72 -5.82
N LYS A 53 -18.53 -7.45 -6.91
CA LYS A 53 -17.57 -7.08 -7.94
C LYS A 53 -17.83 -5.67 -8.48
N LYS A 54 -19.07 -5.34 -8.83
CA LYS A 54 -19.43 -4.01 -9.35
C LYS A 54 -19.16 -2.91 -8.33
N ILE A 55 -19.48 -3.14 -7.06
CA ILE A 55 -19.19 -2.17 -5.97
C ILE A 55 -17.69 -1.87 -5.90
N PHE A 56 -16.85 -2.91 -5.88
CA PHE A 56 -15.40 -2.72 -5.79
C PHE A 56 -14.79 -2.10 -7.05
N ILE A 57 -15.29 -2.42 -8.24
CA ILE A 57 -14.82 -1.78 -9.47
C ILE A 57 -15.12 -0.28 -9.44
N ASN A 58 -16.35 0.11 -9.08
CA ASN A 58 -16.72 1.51 -8.96
C ASN A 58 -15.84 2.23 -7.92
N ALA A 59 -15.62 1.61 -6.75
CA ALA A 59 -14.73 2.19 -5.73
C ALA A 59 -13.29 2.37 -6.22
N CYS A 60 -12.76 1.44 -7.02
CA CYS A 60 -11.44 1.59 -7.64
C CYS A 60 -11.40 2.75 -8.65
N GLU A 61 -12.48 2.96 -9.39
CA GLU A 61 -12.59 4.05 -10.37
C GLU A 61 -12.71 5.41 -9.67
N GLU A 62 -13.54 5.49 -8.64
CA GLU A 62 -13.67 6.69 -7.80
C GLU A 62 -12.34 7.06 -7.13
N ALA A 63 -11.64 6.08 -6.56
CA ALA A 63 -10.31 6.27 -5.96
C ALA A 63 -9.28 6.75 -7.01
N GLY A 64 -9.32 6.19 -8.21
CA GLY A 64 -8.45 6.60 -9.31
C GLY A 64 -8.68 8.05 -9.72
N ASN A 65 -9.94 8.45 -9.88
CA ASN A 65 -10.32 9.82 -10.21
C ASN A 65 -9.92 10.80 -9.09
N TYR A 66 -10.13 10.42 -7.84
CA TYR A 66 -9.72 11.23 -6.70
C TYR A 66 -8.19 11.45 -6.68
N LEU A 67 -7.41 10.39 -6.90
CA LEU A 67 -5.95 10.48 -6.93
C LEU A 67 -5.45 11.32 -8.13
N ASN A 68 -6.08 11.19 -9.29
CA ASN A 68 -5.75 12.05 -10.45
C ASN A 68 -5.97 13.53 -10.12
N ASN A 69 -7.12 13.88 -9.56
CA ASN A 69 -7.41 15.26 -9.18
C ASN A 69 -6.41 15.80 -8.14
N LEU A 70 -5.96 14.95 -7.19
CA LEU A 70 -4.93 15.33 -6.22
C LEU A 70 -3.56 15.56 -6.87
N THR A 71 -3.24 14.83 -7.94
CA THR A 71 -1.91 14.90 -8.57
C THR A 71 -1.81 15.93 -9.68
N GLU A 72 -2.94 16.42 -10.22
CA GLU A 72 -2.97 17.47 -11.25
C GLU A 72 -2.57 18.84 -10.70
N ASP A 73 -2.83 19.11 -9.44
CA ASP A 73 -2.50 20.37 -8.78
C ASP A 73 -1.34 20.18 -7.80
N ALA A 74 -0.13 20.57 -8.22
CA ALA A 74 1.07 20.51 -7.39
C ALA A 74 1.06 21.51 -6.22
N SER A 75 0.12 22.46 -6.17
CA SER A 75 -0.11 23.37 -5.05
C SER A 75 -1.09 22.80 -4.00
N ASN A 76 -1.59 21.59 -4.22
CA ASN A 76 -2.53 20.92 -3.32
C ASN A 76 -1.94 20.78 -1.92
N GLU A 77 -2.74 21.06 -0.90
CA GLU A 77 -2.39 20.92 0.52
C GLU A 77 -1.78 19.55 0.86
N VAL A 78 -2.22 18.49 0.20
CA VAL A 78 -1.68 17.13 0.39
C VAL A 78 -0.19 17.05 0.02
N PHE A 79 0.27 17.78 -1.00
CA PHE A 79 1.69 17.83 -1.35
C PHE A 79 2.51 18.57 -0.30
N GLU A 80 2.01 19.66 0.25
CA GLU A 80 2.71 20.41 1.30
C GLU A 80 2.78 19.59 2.60
N ILE A 81 1.67 18.96 3.02
CA ILE A 81 1.67 18.01 4.14
C ILE A 81 2.67 16.88 3.92
N SER A 82 2.70 16.30 2.73
CA SER A 82 3.63 15.22 2.38
C SER A 82 5.09 15.65 2.47
N LYS A 83 5.40 16.87 2.00
CA LYS A 83 6.75 17.45 2.11
C LYS A 83 7.15 17.68 3.57
N ASP A 84 6.23 18.16 4.38
CA ASP A 84 6.52 18.43 5.79
C ASP A 84 6.72 17.13 6.58
N ILE A 85 5.90 16.11 6.33
CA ILE A 85 6.12 14.77 6.90
C ILE A 85 7.48 14.22 6.45
N ALA A 86 7.81 14.32 5.17
CA ALA A 86 9.09 13.86 4.65
C ALA A 86 10.30 14.58 5.30
N LYS A 87 10.20 15.91 5.50
CA LYS A 87 11.21 16.69 6.24
C LYS A 87 11.36 16.24 7.69
N GLN A 88 10.23 15.99 8.38
CA GLN A 88 10.24 15.52 9.77
C GLN A 88 10.87 14.13 9.89
N ILE A 89 10.56 13.21 8.98
CA ILE A 89 11.19 11.89 8.93
C ILE A 89 12.70 12.04 8.67
N GLY A 90 13.08 12.81 7.65
CA GLY A 90 14.49 13.05 7.32
C GLY A 90 15.28 11.74 7.17
N SER A 91 16.35 11.59 7.95
CA SER A 91 17.19 10.38 8.00
C SER A 91 16.81 9.40 9.13
N LYS A 92 15.73 9.66 9.84
CA LYS A 92 15.28 8.83 10.97
C LYS A 92 14.52 7.59 10.49
N THR A 93 14.39 6.62 11.37
CA THR A 93 13.53 5.45 11.16
C THR A 93 12.06 5.85 11.38
N ALA A 94 11.19 5.54 10.43
CA ALA A 94 9.77 5.76 10.60
C ALA A 94 9.12 4.56 11.32
N VAL A 95 8.35 4.83 12.36
CA VAL A 95 7.50 3.83 13.01
C VAL A 95 6.06 4.28 12.86
N ILE A 96 5.23 3.43 12.28
CA ILE A 96 3.86 3.73 11.90
C ILE A 96 2.93 2.86 12.72
N TYR A 97 2.08 3.48 13.55
CA TYR A 97 1.12 2.76 14.36
C TYR A 97 -0.28 2.81 13.78
N ALA A 98 -1.02 1.73 13.94
CA ALA A 98 -2.37 1.58 13.43
C ALA A 98 -3.31 1.02 14.51
N GLY A 99 -4.52 1.58 14.62
CA GLY A 99 -5.49 1.23 15.65
C GLY A 99 -6.67 0.38 15.17
N SER A 100 -6.73 0.03 13.88
CA SER A 100 -7.78 -0.79 13.30
C SER A 100 -7.28 -1.58 12.10
N ASP A 101 -8.02 -2.60 11.69
CA ASP A 101 -7.65 -3.43 10.52
C ASP A 101 -7.48 -2.59 9.25
N LEU A 102 -8.35 -1.60 9.03
CA LEU A 102 -8.25 -0.72 7.86
C LEU A 102 -7.01 0.17 7.92
N THR A 103 -6.77 0.82 9.05
CA THR A 103 -5.58 1.67 9.24
C THR A 103 -4.30 0.85 9.22
N TYR A 104 -4.33 -0.42 9.65
CA TYR A 104 -3.18 -1.32 9.53
C TYR A 104 -2.78 -1.58 8.07
N LEU A 105 -3.76 -1.78 7.17
CA LEU A 105 -3.47 -1.93 5.74
C LEU A 105 -2.83 -0.67 5.15
N VAL A 106 -3.29 0.52 5.56
CA VAL A 106 -2.71 1.80 5.15
C VAL A 106 -1.29 1.94 5.71
N ALA A 107 -1.07 1.65 6.98
CA ALA A 107 0.25 1.69 7.62
C ALA A 107 1.25 0.74 6.94
N GLN A 108 0.82 -0.49 6.61
CA GLN A 108 1.63 -1.43 5.83
C GLN A 108 1.98 -0.86 4.44
N ARG A 109 1.04 -0.18 3.81
CA ARG A 109 1.30 0.45 2.51
C ARG A 109 2.33 1.59 2.64
N TRP A 110 2.22 2.44 3.65
CA TRP A 110 3.20 3.48 3.95
C TRP A 110 4.60 2.91 4.18
N LYS A 111 4.70 1.91 5.07
CA LYS A 111 5.96 1.21 5.32
C LYS A 111 6.60 0.73 4.03
N THR A 112 5.85 0.00 3.20
CA THR A 112 6.41 -0.57 1.97
C THR A 112 6.84 0.50 0.98
N GLN A 113 6.10 1.59 0.84
CA GLN A 113 6.47 2.72 -0.01
C GLN A 113 7.74 3.43 0.48
N ILE A 114 7.86 3.65 1.79
CA ILE A 114 9.08 4.24 2.38
C ILE A 114 10.27 3.32 2.13
N ASN A 115 10.14 2.02 2.39
CA ASN A 115 11.23 1.07 2.17
C ASN A 115 11.64 0.99 0.69
N GLU A 116 10.69 0.94 -0.24
CA GLU A 116 10.97 0.72 -1.65
C GLU A 116 11.36 1.99 -2.42
N ASN A 117 10.76 3.12 -2.13
CA ASN A 117 11.02 4.37 -2.85
C ASN A 117 12.15 5.18 -2.20
N SER A 118 12.08 5.41 -0.89
CA SER A 118 13.07 6.21 -0.16
C SER A 118 14.31 5.42 0.28
N LYS A 119 14.28 4.08 0.17
CA LYS A 119 15.32 3.17 0.68
C LYS A 119 15.60 3.37 2.18
N SER A 120 14.62 3.88 2.90
CA SER A 120 14.67 4.18 4.33
C SER A 120 14.00 3.10 5.16
N LYS A 121 14.40 2.97 6.42
CA LYS A 121 13.80 2.00 7.34
C LYS A 121 12.43 2.49 7.79
N ALA A 122 11.44 1.62 7.71
CA ALA A 122 10.12 1.84 8.28
C ALA A 122 9.56 0.54 8.85
N TYR A 123 8.85 0.67 9.97
CA TYR A 123 8.22 -0.44 10.69
C TYR A 123 6.76 -0.10 10.96
N VAL A 124 5.96 -1.14 11.22
CA VAL A 124 4.54 -0.98 11.57
C VAL A 124 4.29 -1.71 12.88
N GLY A 125 3.59 -1.04 13.78
CA GLY A 125 3.02 -1.63 14.98
C GLY A 125 1.48 -1.56 14.94
N PHE A 126 0.82 -2.49 15.62
CA PHE A 126 -0.63 -2.58 15.67
C PHE A 126 -1.13 -2.48 17.11
N MET A 127 -2.09 -1.58 17.33
CA MET A 127 -2.77 -1.48 18.63
C MET A 127 -3.81 -2.60 18.78
N PRO A 128 -4.00 -3.19 19.96
CA PRO A 128 -3.41 -2.80 21.25
C PRO A 128 -2.05 -3.43 21.57
N GLU A 129 -1.50 -4.31 20.73
CA GLU A 129 -0.28 -5.08 21.01
C GLU A 129 0.93 -4.18 21.32
N VAL A 130 1.06 -3.06 20.60
CA VAL A 130 2.09 -2.04 20.84
C VAL A 130 2.06 -1.52 22.29
N HIS A 131 0.87 -1.33 22.86
CA HIS A 131 0.71 -0.87 24.25
C HIS A 131 1.16 -1.91 25.27
N HIS A 132 1.18 -3.18 24.89
CA HIS A 132 1.57 -4.24 25.79
C HIS A 132 3.10 -4.41 25.85
N ASN A 133 3.80 -4.23 24.74
CA ASN A 133 5.21 -4.60 24.63
C ASN A 133 6.16 -3.47 24.21
N GLU A 134 5.77 -2.63 23.25
CA GLU A 134 6.70 -1.66 22.67
C GLU A 134 6.76 -0.33 23.42
N ILE A 135 5.67 0.12 24.04
CA ILE A 135 5.59 1.46 24.63
C ILE A 135 6.65 1.69 25.71
N LEU A 136 6.96 0.69 26.50
CA LEU A 136 7.97 0.76 27.55
C LEU A 136 9.38 0.88 27.00
N SER A 137 9.64 0.33 25.80
CA SER A 137 10.95 0.44 25.16
C SER A 137 11.24 1.87 24.69
N TRP A 138 10.20 2.61 24.33
CA TRP A 138 10.33 4.02 23.94
C TRP A 138 10.53 4.95 25.14
N GLU A 139 9.92 4.62 26.29
CA GLU A 139 10.15 5.36 27.54
C GLU A 139 11.59 5.24 28.01
N ALA A 140 12.21 4.09 27.76
CA ALA A 140 13.61 3.83 28.12
C ALA A 140 14.63 4.53 27.19
N ASP A 141 14.22 4.99 26.01
CA ASP A 141 15.08 5.66 25.03
C ASP A 141 15.24 7.15 25.37
N GLN A 142 16.11 7.46 26.33
CA GLN A 142 16.33 8.82 26.85
C GLN A 142 17.10 9.75 25.91
N GLU A 143 17.67 9.27 24.83
CA GLU A 143 18.53 10.05 23.91
C GLU A 143 17.77 10.79 22.79
N GLY A 144 16.45 10.91 22.88
CA GLY A 144 15.67 11.67 21.89
C GLY A 144 15.83 11.10 20.49
N SER A 145 15.27 10.01 20.33
CA SER A 145 15.39 8.98 19.31
C SER A 145 15.65 9.43 17.89
N LYS A 146 16.45 8.65 17.20
CA LYS A 146 16.57 8.59 15.74
C LYS A 146 15.32 8.02 15.06
N THR A 147 14.17 8.12 15.72
CA THR A 147 12.89 7.50 15.29
C THR A 147 11.81 8.59 15.21
N ASN A 148 11.00 8.54 14.17
CA ASN A 148 9.78 9.33 14.06
C ASN A 148 8.56 8.42 14.13
N PHE A 149 7.59 8.81 14.95
CA PHE A 149 6.30 8.14 15.06
C PHE A 149 5.29 8.78 14.11
N ILE A 150 4.48 7.94 13.47
CA ILE A 150 3.37 8.33 12.62
C ILE A 150 2.13 7.58 13.14
N TRP A 151 1.09 8.35 13.51
CA TRP A 151 -0.16 7.83 14.06
C TRP A 151 -1.24 7.75 13.00
#